data_4cf22dd7c21915810d3d692754e017ee
#
_entry.id   4cf22dd7c21915810d3d692754e017ee
#
_cell.length_a   1.000
_cell.length_b   1.000
_cell.length_c   1.000
_cell.angle_alpha   90.00
_cell.angle_beta   90.00
_cell.angle_gamma   90.00
#
_symmetry.space_group_name_H-M   'P 1'
#
loop_
_entity.id
_entity.type
_entity.pdbx_description
1 polymer ?
#
loop_
_entity_poly.entity_id
_entity_poly.type
_entity_poly.pdbx_seq_one_letter_code
_entity_poly.pdbx_strand_id
1 'polypeptide(L)'
;MESKKNSDIILAIIWPFLGLIQSLKNWRKPWAMNVFWVVCIYLGAIQIYHPEGTILGGGADGGSYVLQLIEMHNGSRGLLEQIAYNFAESYSMDYYQVILTWIVSLFTDNGHVLFACFAAVFGFFYSRNMWYVLNRLSGINNKTILIFVILLFLTCPIWQINGVRMWTAAHIFTYALLPYLWEGDKRRSYWLIAVPFVHFSYLYFVILSVIFVLLPDRIIIKSRILKWGLISLFSVSLITGAVKIDSVVNMLEQYSPDSYQDRIETYTSESSFERVSTGREQLNWYVTASSNISFWASNILLLVLALSSSGNDNSKKLMYYCLLISAIANIAKHIPSGGRFLVIAHLFSFSLIIWQLCERNERFKKVAKICAIPLLITIVFTVRSGLDYYGISMILGNYFTGLLWDDNIPIINYIK
;
A
#
# COMPACT_ATOMS: atom_id res chain seq x y z
N MET A 1 -21.67 3.64 30.48
CA MET A 1 -20.58 3.49 29.49
C MET A 1 -20.95 2.53 28.35
N GLU A 2 -21.63 1.43 28.57
CA GLU A 2 -22.07 0.47 27.54
C GLU A 2 -23.11 1.07 26.55
N SER A 3 -24.06 1.86 27.02
CA SER A 3 -25.09 2.46 26.16
C SER A 3 -24.48 3.39 25.08
N LYS A 4 -23.43 4.13 25.43
CA LYS A 4 -22.72 5.00 24.50
C LYS A 4 -21.91 4.22 23.43
N LYS A 5 -21.39 3.04 23.81
CA LYS A 5 -20.69 2.12 22.90
C LYS A 5 -21.63 1.56 21.82
N ASN A 6 -22.83 1.16 22.24
CA ASN A 6 -23.83 0.61 21.32
C ASN A 6 -24.34 1.68 20.36
N SER A 7 -24.52 2.93 20.80
CA SER A 7 -24.94 4.03 19.93
C SER A 7 -23.91 4.38 18.86
N ASP A 8 -22.61 4.38 19.20
CA ASP A 8 -21.54 4.67 18.22
C ASP A 8 -21.44 3.58 17.15
N ILE A 9 -21.63 2.31 17.50
CA ILE A 9 -21.63 1.18 16.55
C ILE A 9 -22.89 1.22 15.67
N ILE A 10 -24.07 1.45 16.25
CA ILE A 10 -25.32 1.58 15.52
C ILE A 10 -25.23 2.74 14.52
N LEU A 11 -24.70 3.88 14.96
CA LEU A 11 -24.50 5.04 14.10
C LEU A 11 -23.55 4.75 12.93
N ALA A 12 -22.50 3.96 13.17
CA ALA A 12 -21.58 3.53 12.13
C ALA A 12 -22.24 2.60 11.08
N ILE A 13 -23.23 1.81 11.51
CA ILE A 13 -24.00 0.96 10.60
C ILE A 13 -25.00 1.80 9.81
N ILE A 14 -25.66 2.77 10.44
CA ILE A 14 -26.65 3.63 9.78
C ILE A 14 -25.97 4.62 8.83
N TRP A 15 -24.81 5.14 9.23
CA TRP A 15 -24.07 6.13 8.46
C TRP A 15 -22.56 5.83 8.45
N PRO A 16 -22.05 5.05 7.48
CA PRO A 16 -20.65 4.61 7.41
C PRO A 16 -19.63 5.74 7.42
N PHE A 17 -19.92 6.86 6.76
CA PHE A 17 -19.03 8.04 6.78
C PHE A 17 -18.83 8.60 8.20
N LEU A 18 -19.91 8.71 8.96
CA LEU A 18 -19.80 9.10 10.36
C LEU A 18 -19.12 8.03 11.21
N GLY A 19 -19.34 6.75 10.88
CA GLY A 19 -18.63 5.62 11.47
C GLY A 19 -17.11 5.71 11.28
N LEU A 20 -16.66 6.10 10.08
CA LEU A 20 -15.26 6.37 9.79
C LEU A 20 -14.70 7.46 10.72
N ILE A 21 -15.37 8.60 10.80
CA ILE A 21 -14.95 9.72 11.65
C ILE A 21 -14.90 9.30 13.12
N GLN A 22 -15.92 8.58 13.62
CA GLN A 22 -15.98 8.13 15.00
C GLN A 22 -14.91 7.08 15.33
N SER A 23 -14.60 6.18 14.40
CA SER A 23 -13.54 5.19 14.58
C SER A 23 -12.17 5.86 14.71
N LEU A 24 -11.88 6.83 13.87
CA LEU A 24 -10.63 7.60 13.93
C LEU A 24 -10.54 8.48 15.16
N LYS A 25 -11.62 9.16 15.56
CA LYS A 25 -11.69 9.99 16.77
C LYS A 25 -11.51 9.15 18.03
N ASN A 26 -12.08 7.97 18.04
CA ASN A 26 -12.07 7.04 19.19
C ASN A 26 -11.09 5.87 18.99
N TRP A 27 -10.00 6.07 18.26
CA TRP A 27 -9.08 5.01 17.85
C TRP A 27 -8.55 4.12 19.00
N ARG A 28 -8.53 4.63 20.24
CA ARG A 28 -8.15 3.87 21.44
C ARG A 28 -9.22 2.90 21.93
N LYS A 29 -10.44 2.97 21.43
CA LYS A 29 -11.51 2.07 21.83
C LYS A 29 -11.37 0.72 21.11
N PRO A 30 -11.62 -0.42 21.79
CA PRO A 30 -11.46 -1.75 21.19
C PRO A 30 -12.30 -1.99 19.93
N TRP A 31 -13.44 -1.34 19.80
CA TRP A 31 -14.35 -1.46 18.66
C TRP A 31 -13.89 -0.67 17.43
N ALA A 32 -13.11 0.40 17.61
CA ALA A 32 -12.82 1.38 16.57
C ALA A 32 -12.13 0.77 15.33
N MET A 33 -11.17 -0.11 15.54
CA MET A 33 -10.48 -0.83 14.46
C MET A 33 -11.44 -1.66 13.61
N ASN A 34 -12.38 -2.36 14.25
CA ASN A 34 -13.33 -3.22 13.52
C ASN A 34 -14.40 -2.39 12.81
N VAL A 35 -14.86 -1.29 13.39
CA VAL A 35 -15.74 -0.34 12.68
C VAL A 35 -15.04 0.24 11.46
N PHE A 36 -13.79 0.65 11.57
CA PHE A 36 -13.00 1.10 10.44
C PHE A 36 -12.91 0.03 9.33
N TRP A 37 -12.66 -1.22 9.71
CA TRP A 37 -12.65 -2.34 8.77
C TRP A 37 -13.98 -2.52 8.05
N VAL A 38 -15.11 -2.51 8.78
CA VAL A 38 -16.46 -2.61 8.19
C VAL A 38 -16.74 -1.44 7.25
N VAL A 39 -16.30 -0.23 7.60
CA VAL A 39 -16.38 0.92 6.69
C VAL A 39 -15.54 0.71 5.42
N CYS A 40 -14.37 0.09 5.51
CA CYS A 40 -13.60 -0.27 4.31
C CYS A 40 -14.38 -1.21 3.38
N ILE A 41 -15.12 -2.18 3.92
CA ILE A 41 -15.99 -3.07 3.12
C ILE A 41 -17.07 -2.27 2.39
N TYR A 42 -17.71 -1.34 3.09
CA TYR A 42 -18.69 -0.43 2.49
C TYR A 42 -18.09 0.40 1.35
N LEU A 43 -16.92 1.01 1.61
CA LEU A 43 -16.22 1.79 0.59
C LEU A 43 -15.83 0.95 -0.62
N GLY A 44 -15.47 -0.31 -0.43
CA GLY A 44 -15.26 -1.23 -1.54
C GLY A 44 -16.54 -1.47 -2.34
N ALA A 45 -17.66 -1.71 -1.65
CA ALA A 45 -18.95 -1.97 -2.29
C ALA A 45 -19.47 -0.81 -3.14
N ILE A 46 -19.15 0.44 -2.78
CA ILE A 46 -19.62 1.64 -3.51
C ILE A 46 -18.54 2.24 -4.41
N GLN A 47 -17.39 1.58 -4.57
CA GLN A 47 -16.31 2.10 -5.40
C GLN A 47 -16.72 2.12 -6.86
N ILE A 48 -16.49 3.26 -7.53
CA ILE A 48 -16.71 3.42 -8.96
C ILE A 48 -15.61 2.65 -9.70
N TYR A 49 -16.02 1.77 -10.59
CA TYR A 49 -15.16 1.07 -11.54
C TYR A 49 -15.71 1.25 -12.94
N HIS A 50 -14.81 1.38 -13.92
CA HIS A 50 -15.20 1.52 -15.32
C HIS A 50 -14.86 0.23 -16.06
N PRO A 51 -15.88 -0.59 -16.46
CA PRO A 51 -15.64 -1.86 -17.17
C PRO A 51 -15.00 -1.65 -18.55
N GLU A 52 -15.25 -0.51 -19.17
CA GLU A 52 -14.78 -0.17 -20.51
C GLU A 52 -13.48 0.62 -20.46
N GLY A 53 -12.44 0.16 -19.84
CA GLY A 53 -11.05 0.63 -20.03
C GLY A 53 -10.80 2.14 -20.36
N THR A 54 -11.79 3.01 -20.20
CA THR A 54 -11.75 4.40 -20.59
C THR A 54 -11.04 5.28 -19.57
N ILE A 55 -9.81 5.62 -19.87
CA ILE A 55 -9.20 6.94 -20.06
C ILE A 55 -9.26 7.94 -18.90
N LEU A 56 -10.13 7.85 -17.90
CA LEU A 56 -10.15 8.83 -16.81
C LEU A 56 -9.20 8.53 -15.65
N GLY A 57 -8.49 7.43 -15.70
CA GLY A 57 -7.60 7.06 -14.62
C GLY A 57 -6.55 6.04 -14.96
N GLY A 58 -5.86 6.19 -16.07
CA GLY A 58 -4.63 5.44 -16.33
C GLY A 58 -4.66 3.97 -15.91
N GLY A 59 -5.25 3.08 -16.70
CA GLY A 59 -5.00 1.64 -16.60
C GLY A 59 -5.30 1.00 -15.24
N ALA A 60 -6.35 1.41 -14.54
CA ALA A 60 -6.74 0.73 -13.32
C ALA A 60 -7.29 -0.67 -13.65
N ASP A 61 -6.72 -1.71 -13.04
CA ASP A 61 -7.09 -3.12 -13.26
C ASP A 61 -8.55 -3.42 -12.85
N GLY A 62 -9.23 -2.50 -12.16
CA GLY A 62 -10.57 -2.69 -11.59
C GLY A 62 -11.63 -3.11 -12.60
N GLY A 63 -11.68 -2.46 -13.77
CA GLY A 63 -12.59 -2.83 -14.83
C GLY A 63 -12.34 -4.25 -15.36
N SER A 64 -11.08 -4.64 -15.53
CA SER A 64 -10.71 -5.98 -15.98
C SER A 64 -11.12 -7.07 -15.00
N TYR A 65 -11.10 -6.81 -13.70
CA TYR A 65 -11.57 -7.77 -12.69
C TYR A 65 -13.09 -8.02 -12.77
N VAL A 66 -13.85 -6.97 -13.08
CA VAL A 66 -15.32 -7.12 -13.28
C VAL A 66 -15.62 -7.88 -14.55
N LEU A 67 -14.93 -7.61 -15.66
CA LEU A 67 -15.08 -8.39 -16.89
C LEU A 67 -14.73 -9.87 -16.65
N GLN A 68 -13.66 -10.14 -15.91
CA GLN A 68 -13.30 -11.51 -15.52
C GLN A 68 -14.35 -12.16 -14.62
N LEU A 69 -14.98 -11.41 -13.69
CA LEU A 69 -16.09 -11.89 -12.87
C LEU A 69 -17.26 -12.33 -13.74
N ILE A 70 -17.67 -11.49 -14.70
CA ILE A 70 -18.78 -11.78 -15.63
C ILE A 70 -18.45 -13.02 -16.48
N GLU A 71 -17.23 -13.12 -17.01
CA GLU A 71 -16.80 -14.29 -17.77
C GLU A 71 -16.84 -15.57 -16.92
N MET A 72 -16.35 -15.52 -15.68
CA MET A 72 -16.37 -16.67 -14.78
C MET A 72 -17.79 -17.05 -14.36
N HIS A 73 -18.69 -16.07 -14.14
CA HIS A 73 -20.08 -16.32 -13.76
C HIS A 73 -20.87 -17.02 -14.87
N ASN A 74 -20.65 -16.61 -16.12
CA ASN A 74 -21.28 -17.19 -17.30
C ASN A 74 -20.58 -18.46 -17.81
N GLY A 75 -19.38 -18.73 -17.31
CA GLY A 75 -18.58 -19.89 -17.70
C GLY A 75 -18.86 -21.12 -16.85
N SER A 76 -18.29 -22.26 -17.27
CA SER A 76 -18.44 -23.55 -16.57
C SER A 76 -17.11 -24.05 -15.98
N ARG A 77 -16.05 -23.26 -16.03
CA ARG A 77 -14.70 -23.69 -15.56
C ARG A 77 -14.66 -23.83 -14.05
N GLY A 78 -14.17 -24.99 -13.60
CA GLY A 78 -13.86 -25.20 -12.19
C GLY A 78 -12.68 -24.34 -11.72
N LEU A 79 -12.47 -24.22 -10.38
CA LEU A 79 -11.40 -23.39 -9.81
C LEU A 79 -10.00 -23.75 -10.34
N LEU A 80 -9.68 -25.05 -10.40
CA LEU A 80 -8.36 -25.49 -10.86
C LEU A 80 -8.16 -25.21 -12.36
N GLU A 81 -9.21 -25.37 -13.17
CA GLU A 81 -9.17 -25.02 -14.59
C GLU A 81 -9.01 -23.51 -14.79
N GLN A 82 -9.67 -22.71 -13.96
CA GLN A 82 -9.55 -21.26 -14.02
C GLN A 82 -8.14 -20.79 -13.60
N ILE A 83 -7.55 -21.39 -12.58
CA ILE A 83 -6.16 -21.12 -12.18
C ILE A 83 -5.19 -21.52 -13.30
N ALA A 84 -5.36 -22.71 -13.89
CA ALA A 84 -4.54 -23.16 -14.99
C ALA A 84 -4.68 -22.27 -16.24
N TYR A 85 -5.90 -21.86 -16.57
CA TYR A 85 -6.18 -20.93 -17.66
C TYR A 85 -5.50 -19.57 -17.43
N ASN A 86 -5.68 -18.97 -16.23
CA ASN A 86 -5.06 -17.70 -15.91
C ASN A 86 -3.52 -17.79 -15.93
N PHE A 87 -2.96 -18.92 -15.51
CA PHE A 87 -1.52 -19.13 -15.60
C PHE A 87 -1.05 -19.28 -17.06
N ALA A 88 -1.79 -20.00 -17.90
CA ALA A 88 -1.44 -20.18 -19.31
C ALA A 88 -1.52 -18.86 -20.10
N GLU A 89 -2.54 -18.02 -19.83
CA GLU A 89 -2.75 -16.75 -20.53
C GLU A 89 -1.82 -15.62 -20.06
N SER A 90 -1.56 -15.55 -18.75
CA SER A 90 -0.86 -14.41 -18.15
C SER A 90 0.45 -14.77 -17.48
N TYR A 91 0.80 -16.05 -17.38
CA TYR A 91 1.95 -16.56 -16.60
C TYR A 91 2.03 -15.95 -15.20
N SER A 92 0.87 -15.62 -14.61
CA SER A 92 0.77 -14.95 -13.32
C SER A 92 0.50 -15.95 -12.21
N MET A 93 1.31 -15.88 -11.14
CA MET A 93 1.08 -16.59 -9.89
C MET A 93 0.23 -15.78 -8.89
N ASP A 94 -0.46 -14.74 -9.33
CA ASP A 94 -1.30 -13.87 -8.50
C ASP A 94 -2.66 -14.56 -8.24
N TYR A 95 -2.64 -15.66 -7.49
CA TYR A 95 -3.81 -16.53 -7.31
C TYR A 95 -4.92 -15.90 -6.47
N TYR A 96 -4.59 -15.00 -5.55
CA TYR A 96 -5.54 -14.37 -4.63
C TYR A 96 -6.73 -13.75 -5.36
N GLN A 97 -6.47 -12.93 -6.37
CA GLN A 97 -7.53 -12.23 -7.11
C GLN A 97 -8.39 -13.22 -7.90
N VAL A 98 -7.76 -14.18 -8.57
CA VAL A 98 -8.46 -15.21 -9.36
C VAL A 98 -9.37 -16.08 -8.47
N ILE A 99 -8.85 -16.54 -7.33
CA ILE A 99 -9.60 -17.38 -6.39
C ILE A 99 -10.81 -16.62 -5.84
N LEU A 100 -10.61 -15.36 -5.42
CA LEU A 100 -11.69 -14.57 -4.83
C LEU A 100 -12.75 -14.20 -5.88
N THR A 101 -12.32 -13.84 -7.10
CA THR A 101 -13.24 -13.58 -8.21
C THR A 101 -14.06 -14.84 -8.56
N TRP A 102 -13.41 -16.01 -8.61
CA TRP A 102 -14.11 -17.27 -8.88
C TRP A 102 -15.11 -17.60 -7.77
N ILE A 103 -14.78 -17.43 -6.49
CA ILE A 103 -15.70 -17.65 -5.38
C ILE A 103 -16.94 -16.74 -5.52
N VAL A 104 -16.74 -15.46 -5.83
CA VAL A 104 -17.85 -14.49 -6.00
C VAL A 104 -18.68 -14.85 -7.22
N SER A 105 -18.07 -15.29 -8.32
CA SER A 105 -18.75 -15.67 -9.56
C SER A 105 -19.73 -16.82 -9.39
N LEU A 106 -19.56 -17.68 -8.36
CA LEU A 106 -20.52 -18.73 -8.05
C LEU A 106 -21.90 -18.19 -7.62
N PHE A 107 -21.97 -16.96 -7.17
CA PHE A 107 -23.19 -16.35 -6.60
C PHE A 107 -23.71 -15.17 -7.40
N THR A 108 -22.81 -14.39 -8.04
CA THR A 108 -23.19 -13.15 -8.73
C THR A 108 -22.11 -12.69 -9.70
N ASP A 109 -22.51 -11.92 -10.71
CA ASP A 109 -21.67 -11.16 -11.64
C ASP A 109 -21.53 -9.67 -11.24
N ASN A 110 -22.06 -9.29 -10.08
CA ASN A 110 -22.06 -7.92 -9.61
C ASN A 110 -20.66 -7.48 -9.11
N GLY A 111 -20.01 -6.54 -9.81
CA GLY A 111 -18.70 -6.00 -9.48
C GLY A 111 -18.65 -5.33 -8.11
N HIS A 112 -19.74 -4.72 -7.62
CA HIS A 112 -19.78 -4.11 -6.29
C HIS A 112 -19.60 -5.14 -5.16
N VAL A 113 -20.16 -6.36 -5.35
CA VAL A 113 -19.96 -7.47 -4.42
C VAL A 113 -18.51 -7.94 -4.47
N LEU A 114 -17.90 -8.03 -5.66
CA LEU A 114 -16.49 -8.39 -5.80
C LEU A 114 -15.59 -7.40 -5.08
N PHE A 115 -15.81 -6.10 -5.30
CA PHE A 115 -15.01 -5.05 -4.64
C PHE A 115 -15.25 -5.00 -3.12
N ALA A 116 -16.46 -5.31 -2.63
CA ALA A 116 -16.71 -5.48 -1.19
C ALA A 116 -15.87 -6.64 -0.62
N CYS A 117 -15.77 -7.77 -1.32
CA CYS A 117 -14.95 -8.91 -0.93
C CYS A 117 -13.46 -8.56 -0.97
N PHE A 118 -12.98 -7.86 -1.99
CA PHE A 118 -11.62 -7.34 -2.04
C PHE A 118 -11.33 -6.40 -0.87
N ALA A 119 -12.25 -5.48 -0.58
CA ALA A 119 -12.13 -4.54 0.52
C ALA A 119 -12.20 -5.23 1.90
N ALA A 120 -12.89 -6.35 2.02
CA ALA A 120 -12.92 -7.13 3.26
C ALA A 120 -11.52 -7.65 3.60
N VAL A 121 -10.80 -8.21 2.64
CA VAL A 121 -9.44 -8.72 2.84
C VAL A 121 -8.44 -7.58 2.99
N PHE A 122 -8.42 -6.64 2.06
CA PHE A 122 -7.55 -5.47 2.11
C PHE A 122 -7.74 -4.68 3.40
N GLY A 123 -8.98 -4.31 3.71
CA GLY A 123 -9.35 -3.51 4.88
C GLY A 123 -9.01 -4.20 6.21
N PHE A 124 -9.05 -5.54 6.23
CA PHE A 124 -8.61 -6.31 7.40
C PHE A 124 -7.14 -6.01 7.72
N PHE A 125 -6.23 -6.21 6.78
CA PHE A 125 -4.81 -5.97 7.00
C PHE A 125 -4.50 -4.47 7.14
N TYR A 126 -5.15 -3.62 6.34
CA TYR A 126 -5.03 -2.17 6.44
C TYR A 126 -5.37 -1.66 7.83
N SER A 127 -6.55 -1.99 8.35
CA SER A 127 -6.97 -1.55 9.69
C SER A 127 -6.01 -2.04 10.79
N ARG A 128 -5.54 -3.31 10.71
CA ARG A 128 -4.62 -3.87 11.71
C ARG A 128 -3.26 -3.20 11.68
N ASN A 129 -2.74 -2.87 10.50
CA ASN A 129 -1.49 -2.13 10.36
C ASN A 129 -1.60 -0.72 10.94
N MET A 130 -2.66 0.00 10.61
CA MET A 130 -2.87 1.37 11.12
C MET A 130 -3.02 1.36 12.64
N TRP A 131 -3.86 0.45 13.19
CA TRP A 131 -4.05 0.33 14.63
C TRP A 131 -2.82 -0.22 15.35
N TYR A 132 -2.00 -1.03 14.69
CA TYR A 132 -0.71 -1.44 15.25
C TYR A 132 0.18 -0.24 15.54
N VAL A 133 0.23 0.73 14.64
CA VAL A 133 1.00 1.97 14.84
C VAL A 133 0.32 2.88 15.87
N LEU A 134 -0.97 3.15 15.73
CA LEU A 134 -1.72 4.05 16.61
C LEU A 134 -1.68 3.63 18.08
N ASN A 135 -1.91 2.34 18.37
CA ASN A 135 -1.99 1.83 19.75
C ASN A 135 -0.69 1.98 20.55
N ARG A 136 0.42 2.31 19.87
CA ARG A 136 1.72 2.56 20.51
C ARG A 136 2.00 4.03 20.72
N LEU A 137 1.08 4.90 20.33
CA LEU A 137 1.19 6.34 20.57
C LEU A 137 0.63 6.70 21.95
N SER A 138 1.38 7.47 22.71
CA SER A 138 0.88 8.07 23.97
C SER A 138 -0.26 9.08 23.73
N GLY A 139 -0.28 9.69 22.55
CA GLY A 139 -1.29 10.64 22.09
C GLY A 139 -0.89 11.32 20.79
N ILE A 140 -1.86 11.94 20.12
CA ILE A 140 -1.64 12.76 18.93
C ILE A 140 -1.82 14.22 19.32
N ASN A 141 -0.93 14.71 20.20
CA ASN A 141 -1.02 16.07 20.74
C ASN A 141 -0.22 17.09 19.90
N ASN A 142 0.51 16.61 18.89
CA ASN A 142 1.35 17.44 18.03
C ASN A 142 0.85 17.39 16.58
N LYS A 143 0.68 18.55 15.94
CA LYS A 143 0.23 18.67 14.54
C LYS A 143 1.18 17.91 13.58
N THR A 144 2.48 17.89 13.86
CA THR A 144 3.45 17.15 13.05
C THR A 144 3.17 15.63 13.09
N ILE A 145 2.91 15.07 14.28
CA ILE A 145 2.53 13.65 14.42
C ILE A 145 1.24 13.38 13.66
N LEU A 146 0.25 14.26 13.78
CA LEU A 146 -1.03 14.12 13.07
C LEU A 146 -0.84 14.07 11.54
N ILE A 147 0.01 14.94 10.99
CA ILE A 147 0.32 14.96 9.54
C ILE A 147 0.92 13.60 9.12
N PHE A 148 1.91 13.08 9.84
CA PHE A 148 2.51 11.78 9.50
C PHE A 148 1.55 10.61 9.71
N VAL A 149 0.65 10.66 10.70
CA VAL A 149 -0.42 9.66 10.86
C VAL A 149 -1.37 9.69 9.66
N ILE A 150 -1.82 10.87 9.23
CA ILE A 150 -2.66 11.01 8.04
C ILE A 150 -1.93 10.48 6.80
N LEU A 151 -0.66 10.81 6.62
CA LEU A 151 0.16 10.29 5.51
C LEU A 151 0.28 8.78 5.54
N LEU A 152 0.46 8.17 6.71
CA LEU A 152 0.50 6.71 6.84
C LEU A 152 -0.82 6.08 6.36
N PHE A 153 -1.98 6.63 6.74
CA PHE A 153 -3.27 6.18 6.24
C PHE A 153 -3.40 6.38 4.72
N LEU A 154 -2.87 7.46 4.19
CA LEU A 154 -2.95 7.81 2.78
C LEU A 154 -1.86 7.17 1.92
N THR A 155 -0.89 6.48 2.51
CA THR A 155 0.18 5.81 1.76
C THR A 155 -0.35 4.67 0.88
N CYS A 156 -1.30 3.89 1.39
CA CYS A 156 -1.98 2.83 0.64
C CYS A 156 -3.45 2.77 1.10
N PRO A 157 -4.27 3.73 0.68
CA PRO A 157 -5.65 3.87 1.15
C PRO A 157 -6.59 2.88 0.48
N ILE A 158 -7.84 2.81 0.98
CA ILE A 158 -8.83 1.83 0.56
C ILE A 158 -9.17 1.88 -0.94
N TRP A 159 -9.16 3.04 -1.59
CA TRP A 159 -9.44 3.15 -3.02
C TRP A 159 -8.37 2.51 -3.92
N GLN A 160 -7.22 2.13 -3.36
CA GLN A 160 -6.19 1.37 -4.06
C GLN A 160 -6.59 -0.10 -4.35
N ILE A 161 -7.76 -0.55 -3.89
CA ILE A 161 -8.29 -1.88 -4.28
C ILE A 161 -8.54 -2.02 -5.78
N ASN A 162 -8.51 -0.93 -6.55
CA ASN A 162 -8.45 -1.01 -8.02
C ASN A 162 -7.22 -1.77 -8.54
N GLY A 163 -6.12 -1.79 -7.81
CA GLY A 163 -4.96 -2.63 -8.05
C GLY A 163 -4.83 -3.67 -6.94
N VAL A 164 -5.90 -4.40 -6.66
CA VAL A 164 -6.09 -5.20 -5.44
C VAL A 164 -4.94 -6.14 -5.15
N ARG A 165 -4.35 -6.79 -6.16
CA ARG A 165 -3.25 -7.75 -5.98
C ARG A 165 -2.07 -7.11 -5.26
N MET A 166 -1.54 -6.05 -5.85
CA MET A 166 -0.34 -5.39 -5.34
C MET A 166 -0.56 -4.75 -3.98
N TRP A 167 -1.66 -4.05 -3.80
CA TRP A 167 -1.88 -3.25 -2.60
C TRP A 167 -2.32 -4.08 -1.40
N THR A 168 -3.04 -5.18 -1.63
CA THR A 168 -3.31 -6.17 -0.57
C THR A 168 -2.01 -6.86 -0.14
N ALA A 169 -1.13 -7.22 -1.09
CA ALA A 169 0.18 -7.76 -0.78
C ALA A 169 1.02 -6.79 0.08
N ALA A 170 0.99 -5.48 -0.20
CA ALA A 170 1.67 -4.46 0.60
C ALA A 170 1.21 -4.47 2.07
N HIS A 171 -0.11 -4.56 2.28
CA HIS A 171 -0.66 -4.59 3.64
C HIS A 171 -0.39 -5.91 4.35
N ILE A 172 -0.46 -7.07 3.68
CA ILE A 172 -0.09 -8.37 4.27
C ILE A 172 1.39 -8.37 4.65
N PHE A 173 2.25 -7.88 3.77
CA PHE A 173 3.69 -7.78 4.00
C PHE A 173 4.02 -6.91 5.23
N THR A 174 3.38 -5.75 5.34
CA THR A 174 3.53 -4.86 6.49
C THR A 174 3.01 -5.51 7.77
N TYR A 175 1.85 -6.18 7.72
CA TYR A 175 1.26 -6.90 8.83
C TYR A 175 2.15 -8.03 9.37
N ALA A 176 2.83 -8.73 8.45
CA ALA A 176 3.74 -9.81 8.79
C ALA A 176 5.03 -9.34 9.46
N LEU A 177 5.61 -8.24 8.98
CA LEU A 177 6.96 -7.82 9.34
C LEU A 177 7.04 -6.71 10.39
N LEU A 178 6.14 -5.76 10.38
CA LEU A 178 6.23 -4.59 11.25
C LEU A 178 6.27 -4.96 12.75
N PRO A 179 5.46 -5.93 13.25
CA PRO A 179 5.57 -6.38 14.64
C PRO A 179 6.88 -7.07 14.98
N TYR A 180 7.41 -7.85 14.05
CA TYR A 180 8.72 -8.49 14.23
C TYR A 180 9.86 -7.46 14.31
N LEU A 181 9.86 -6.50 13.42
CA LEU A 181 10.91 -5.48 13.35
C LEU A 181 10.91 -4.55 14.57
N TRP A 182 9.72 -4.26 15.13
CA TRP A 182 9.58 -3.33 16.25
C TRP A 182 9.63 -4.02 17.62
N GLU A 183 9.02 -5.18 17.77
CA GLU A 183 8.87 -5.86 19.07
C GLU A 183 9.50 -7.25 19.11
N GLY A 184 10.04 -7.75 17.99
CA GLY A 184 10.52 -9.13 17.88
C GLY A 184 9.39 -10.18 17.82
N ASP A 185 8.13 -9.77 17.65
CA ASP A 185 6.98 -10.68 17.60
C ASP A 185 6.92 -11.41 16.24
N LYS A 186 7.32 -12.69 16.26
CA LYS A 186 7.33 -13.55 15.07
C LYS A 186 5.98 -14.17 14.72
N ARG A 187 4.95 -14.02 15.56
CA ARG A 187 3.67 -14.73 15.40
C ARG A 187 2.97 -14.44 14.07
N ARG A 188 3.23 -13.29 13.47
CA ARG A 188 2.61 -12.88 12.20
C ARG A 188 3.51 -13.13 10.99
N SER A 189 4.78 -13.46 11.18
CA SER A 189 5.75 -13.57 10.07
C SER A 189 5.42 -14.69 9.07
N TYR A 190 4.60 -15.69 9.45
CA TYR A 190 4.14 -16.72 8.52
C TYR A 190 3.30 -16.18 7.37
N TRP A 191 2.66 -15.00 7.54
CA TRP A 191 1.93 -14.33 6.45
C TRP A 191 2.83 -13.92 5.29
N LEU A 192 4.16 -13.86 5.48
CA LEU A 192 5.12 -13.63 4.38
C LEU A 192 5.00 -14.68 3.29
N ILE A 193 4.63 -15.92 3.64
CA ILE A 193 4.44 -17.01 2.68
C ILE A 193 3.27 -16.70 1.72
N ALA A 194 2.23 -16.04 2.21
CA ALA A 194 1.05 -15.70 1.40
C ALA A 194 1.30 -14.55 0.41
N VAL A 195 2.26 -13.66 0.72
CA VAL A 195 2.48 -12.43 -0.06
C VAL A 195 2.76 -12.68 -1.55
N PRO A 196 3.66 -13.61 -1.97
CA PRO A 196 3.92 -13.86 -3.38
C PRO A 196 2.72 -14.46 -4.14
N PHE A 197 1.81 -15.16 -3.44
CA PHE A 197 0.58 -15.70 -4.04
C PHE A 197 -0.52 -14.63 -4.19
N VAL A 198 -0.40 -13.52 -3.47
CA VAL A 198 -1.25 -12.34 -3.66
C VAL A 198 -0.70 -11.47 -4.77
N HIS A 199 0.62 -11.24 -4.80
CA HIS A 199 1.29 -10.56 -5.90
C HIS A 199 2.75 -11.01 -6.04
N PHE A 200 3.03 -11.70 -7.12
CA PHE A 200 4.31 -12.40 -7.35
C PHE A 200 5.53 -11.47 -7.31
N SER A 201 5.40 -10.22 -7.79
CA SER A 201 6.53 -9.27 -7.78
C SER A 201 7.03 -8.91 -6.37
N TYR A 202 6.31 -9.29 -5.31
CA TYR A 202 6.79 -9.16 -3.94
C TYR A 202 7.78 -10.26 -3.51
N LEU A 203 7.95 -11.31 -4.32
CA LEU A 203 8.81 -12.45 -3.97
C LEU A 203 10.23 -11.99 -3.59
N TYR A 204 10.81 -11.07 -4.34
CA TYR A 204 12.15 -10.56 -4.04
C TYR A 204 12.19 -9.75 -2.72
N PHE A 205 11.15 -8.98 -2.40
CA PHE A 205 11.05 -8.30 -1.09
C PHE A 205 10.91 -9.31 0.05
N VAL A 206 10.16 -10.38 -0.17
CA VAL A 206 10.01 -11.46 0.82
C VAL A 206 11.35 -12.14 1.05
N ILE A 207 12.07 -12.52 0.00
CA ILE A 207 13.39 -13.17 0.11
C ILE A 207 14.36 -12.27 0.88
N LEU A 208 14.46 -10.99 0.51
CA LEU A 208 15.32 -10.03 1.21
C LEU A 208 14.93 -9.86 2.68
N SER A 209 13.63 -9.84 2.96
CA SER A 209 13.13 -9.74 4.33
C SER A 209 13.42 -10.99 5.15
N VAL A 210 13.29 -12.17 4.55
CA VAL A 210 13.66 -13.43 5.20
C VAL A 210 15.14 -13.45 5.51
N ILE A 211 16.00 -13.05 4.56
CA ILE A 211 17.45 -12.94 4.80
C ILE A 211 17.72 -11.98 5.96
N PHE A 212 17.07 -10.80 5.98
CA PHE A 212 17.23 -9.84 7.07
C PHE A 212 16.76 -10.39 8.43
N VAL A 213 15.64 -11.11 8.45
CA VAL A 213 15.05 -11.74 9.65
C VAL A 213 15.91 -12.89 10.20
N LEU A 214 16.61 -13.59 9.31
CA LEU A 214 17.53 -14.68 9.70
C LEU A 214 18.86 -14.17 10.27
N LEU A 215 19.23 -12.93 10.03
CA LEU A 215 20.41 -12.34 10.65
C LEU A 215 20.20 -12.23 12.17
N PRO A 216 21.19 -12.66 12.98
CA PRO A 216 21.12 -12.49 14.43
C PRO A 216 20.97 -11.01 14.82
N ASP A 217 20.08 -10.70 15.76
CA ASP A 217 19.85 -9.33 16.23
C ASP A 217 21.13 -8.65 16.68
N ARG A 218 22.08 -9.43 17.25
CA ARG A 218 23.41 -8.94 17.63
C ARG A 218 24.19 -8.37 16.43
N ILE A 219 24.09 -9.00 15.26
CA ILE A 219 24.74 -8.52 14.03
C ILE A 219 24.03 -7.27 13.53
N ILE A 220 22.70 -7.31 13.45
CA ILE A 220 21.90 -6.18 12.97
C ILE A 220 22.17 -4.94 13.81
N ILE A 221 22.14 -5.06 15.14
CA ILE A 221 22.15 -3.91 16.06
C ILE A 221 23.56 -3.39 16.34
N LYS A 222 24.56 -4.29 16.44
CA LYS A 222 25.92 -3.95 16.90
C LYS A 222 26.95 -3.78 15.80
N SER A 223 26.70 -4.27 14.58
CA SER A 223 27.66 -4.18 13.49
C SER A 223 27.75 -2.75 12.93
N ARG A 224 28.89 -2.12 13.12
CA ARG A 224 29.21 -0.83 12.48
C ARG A 224 29.31 -0.96 10.96
N ILE A 225 29.83 -2.08 10.47
CA ILE A 225 29.97 -2.34 9.03
C ILE A 225 28.59 -2.40 8.38
N LEU A 226 27.65 -3.15 8.99
CA LEU A 226 26.28 -3.24 8.47
C LEU A 226 25.59 -1.85 8.48
N LYS A 227 25.73 -1.10 9.57
CA LYS A 227 25.19 0.27 9.67
C LYS A 227 25.66 1.16 8.52
N TRP A 228 26.99 1.28 8.37
CA TRP A 228 27.54 2.17 7.35
C TRP A 228 27.33 1.64 5.94
N GLY A 229 27.34 0.31 5.75
CA GLY A 229 26.97 -0.33 4.49
C GLY A 229 25.56 -0.01 4.05
N LEU A 230 24.58 -0.09 4.98
CA LEU A 230 23.17 0.26 4.68
C LEU A 230 23.00 1.77 4.42
N ILE A 231 23.67 2.63 5.18
CA ILE A 231 23.65 4.08 4.94
C ILE A 231 24.25 4.41 3.57
N SER A 232 25.38 3.78 3.21
CA SER A 232 26.01 3.99 1.91
C SER A 232 25.13 3.49 0.76
N LEU A 233 24.59 2.28 0.87
CA LEU A 233 23.66 1.70 -0.11
C LEU A 233 22.45 2.63 -0.31
N PHE A 234 21.84 3.07 0.79
CA PHE A 234 20.70 3.99 0.77
C PHE A 234 21.08 5.34 0.13
N SER A 235 22.22 5.93 0.50
CA SER A 235 22.66 7.21 -0.07
C SER A 235 22.97 7.10 -1.56
N VAL A 236 23.61 6.02 -1.98
CA VAL A 236 23.87 5.75 -3.41
C VAL A 236 22.56 5.59 -4.15
N SER A 237 21.55 4.88 -3.60
CA SER A 237 20.24 4.69 -4.22
C SER A 237 19.46 5.99 -4.46
N LEU A 238 19.77 7.08 -3.75
CA LEU A 238 19.16 8.40 -3.96
C LEU A 238 19.75 9.13 -5.17
N ILE A 239 21.01 8.84 -5.52
CA ILE A 239 21.76 9.52 -6.57
C ILE A 239 21.70 8.73 -7.87
N THR A 240 21.56 7.40 -7.79
CA THR A 240 21.46 6.55 -8.97
C THR A 240 20.18 6.89 -9.76
N GLY A 241 20.36 7.29 -11.01
CA GLY A 241 19.30 7.37 -12.01
C GLY A 241 18.86 5.98 -12.48
N ALA A 242 18.14 5.91 -13.58
CA ALA A 242 17.82 4.64 -14.24
C ALA A 242 19.14 3.90 -14.59
N VAL A 243 19.50 2.93 -13.77
CA VAL A 243 20.63 2.05 -14.07
C VAL A 243 20.09 1.00 -15.03
N LYS A 244 20.40 1.16 -16.31
CA LYS A 244 20.28 0.05 -17.27
C LYS A 244 21.34 -0.97 -16.87
N ILE A 245 20.92 -1.99 -16.16
CA ILE A 245 21.81 -3.11 -15.80
C ILE A 245 21.65 -4.14 -16.93
N ASP A 246 22.22 -3.82 -18.09
CA ASP A 246 22.17 -4.69 -19.27
C ASP A 246 22.64 -6.12 -18.94
N SER A 247 23.62 -6.26 -18.05
CA SER A 247 24.06 -7.56 -17.56
C SER A 247 23.00 -8.33 -16.75
N VAL A 248 22.14 -7.62 -16.01
CA VAL A 248 21.04 -8.27 -15.26
C VAL A 248 19.90 -8.59 -16.20
N VAL A 249 19.62 -7.74 -17.17
CA VAL A 249 18.61 -7.99 -18.22
C VAL A 249 19.02 -9.22 -19.02
N ASN A 250 20.24 -9.26 -19.54
CA ASN A 250 20.75 -10.39 -20.32
C ASN A 250 20.74 -11.69 -19.49
N MET A 251 21.07 -11.62 -18.21
CA MET A 251 20.98 -12.77 -17.31
C MET A 251 19.53 -13.23 -17.11
N LEU A 252 18.59 -12.30 -16.93
CA LEU A 252 17.16 -12.62 -16.80
C LEU A 252 16.62 -13.25 -18.10
N GLU A 253 16.96 -12.71 -19.24
CA GLU A 253 16.59 -13.25 -20.55
C GLU A 253 17.19 -14.65 -20.78
N GLN A 254 18.44 -14.87 -20.40
CA GLN A 254 19.14 -16.15 -20.60
C GLN A 254 18.60 -17.27 -19.71
N TYR A 255 18.18 -16.98 -18.47
CA TYR A 255 17.78 -17.99 -17.49
C TYR A 255 16.27 -18.04 -17.24
N SER A 256 15.48 -17.18 -17.87
CA SER A 256 14.02 -17.19 -17.76
C SER A 256 13.41 -18.12 -18.82
N PRO A 257 12.36 -18.86 -18.47
CA PRO A 257 11.57 -19.61 -19.45
C PRO A 257 11.02 -18.67 -20.54
N ASP A 258 10.87 -19.17 -21.77
CA ASP A 258 10.37 -18.41 -22.93
C ASP A 258 9.03 -17.68 -22.61
N SER A 259 8.19 -18.32 -21.81
CA SER A 259 6.93 -17.76 -21.33
C SER A 259 7.05 -16.46 -20.50
N TYR A 260 8.24 -16.14 -19.98
CA TYR A 260 8.49 -14.90 -19.23
C TYR A 260 9.23 -13.84 -20.05
N GLN A 261 9.69 -14.16 -21.24
CA GLN A 261 10.47 -13.24 -22.07
C GLN A 261 9.67 -11.99 -22.45
N ASP A 262 8.41 -12.13 -22.86
CA ASP A 262 7.52 -10.99 -23.17
C ASP A 262 7.35 -10.05 -21.98
N ARG A 263 7.31 -10.60 -20.76
CA ARG A 263 7.24 -9.78 -19.54
C ARG A 263 8.56 -9.08 -19.24
N ILE A 264 9.69 -9.77 -19.40
CA ILE A 264 11.00 -9.17 -19.20
C ILE A 264 11.16 -8.03 -20.20
N GLU A 265 10.84 -8.25 -21.47
CA GLU A 265 10.87 -7.24 -22.51
C GLU A 265 9.94 -6.04 -22.20
N THR A 266 8.75 -6.29 -21.65
CA THR A 266 7.83 -5.22 -21.22
C THR A 266 8.43 -4.32 -20.14
N TYR A 267 9.37 -4.83 -19.32
CA TYR A 267 10.02 -4.06 -18.25
C TYR A 267 11.41 -3.54 -18.61
N THR A 268 12.03 -4.07 -19.65
CA THR A 268 13.44 -3.80 -20.01
C THR A 268 13.62 -3.11 -21.35
N SER A 269 12.61 -3.17 -22.27
CA SER A 269 12.69 -2.57 -23.58
C SER A 269 12.79 -1.04 -23.56
N GLU A 270 13.53 -0.46 -24.49
CA GLU A 270 13.63 1.00 -24.64
C GLU A 270 12.28 1.66 -24.85
N SER A 271 11.40 1.03 -25.63
CA SER A 271 10.04 1.51 -25.87
C SER A 271 9.21 1.61 -24.57
N SER A 272 9.43 0.72 -23.62
CA SER A 272 8.77 0.76 -22.31
C SER A 272 9.31 1.87 -21.42
N PHE A 273 10.62 2.11 -21.44
CA PHE A 273 11.22 3.26 -20.74
C PHE A 273 10.77 4.59 -21.36
N GLU A 274 10.74 4.70 -22.68
CA GLU A 274 10.23 5.90 -23.37
C GLU A 274 8.75 6.15 -23.06
N ARG A 275 7.91 5.10 -23.07
CA ARG A 275 6.49 5.22 -22.70
C ARG A 275 6.32 5.73 -21.28
N VAL A 276 7.12 5.25 -20.33
CA VAL A 276 7.07 5.69 -18.95
C VAL A 276 7.59 7.12 -18.79
N SER A 277 8.66 7.50 -19.50
CA SER A 277 9.18 8.88 -19.46
C SER A 277 8.19 9.87 -20.07
N THR A 278 7.66 9.58 -21.24
CA THR A 278 6.63 10.40 -21.92
C THR A 278 5.36 10.49 -21.09
N GLY A 279 4.91 9.36 -20.51
CA GLY A 279 3.76 9.37 -19.62
C GLY A 279 3.96 10.24 -18.35
N ARG A 280 5.19 10.28 -17.82
CA ARG A 280 5.52 11.17 -16.68
C ARG A 280 5.54 12.64 -17.06
N GLU A 281 6.00 12.97 -18.27
CA GLU A 281 6.00 14.34 -18.77
C GLU A 281 4.59 14.88 -19.01
N GLN A 282 3.65 14.00 -19.37
CA GLN A 282 2.23 14.35 -19.54
C GLN A 282 1.46 14.48 -18.24
N LEU A 283 2.03 14.05 -17.09
CA LEU A 283 1.40 14.22 -15.79
C LEU A 283 1.32 15.70 -15.41
N ASN A 284 0.20 16.08 -14.84
CA ASN A 284 0.05 17.39 -14.23
C ASN A 284 1.17 17.64 -13.19
N TRP A 285 1.73 18.84 -13.18
CA TRP A 285 2.85 19.21 -12.31
C TRP A 285 2.63 18.87 -10.83
N TYR A 286 1.40 18.98 -10.35
CA TYR A 286 1.07 18.68 -8.96
C TYR A 286 1.15 17.19 -8.60
N VAL A 287 0.91 16.29 -9.56
CA VAL A 287 1.06 14.84 -9.36
C VAL A 287 2.53 14.51 -9.16
N THR A 288 3.38 15.04 -10.05
CA THR A 288 4.83 14.88 -9.95
C THR A 288 5.39 15.53 -8.69
N ALA A 289 4.93 16.73 -8.34
CA ALA A 289 5.35 17.42 -7.12
C ALA A 289 4.96 16.63 -5.85
N SER A 290 3.73 16.14 -5.76
CA SER A 290 3.24 15.34 -4.64
C SER A 290 4.08 14.08 -4.42
N SER A 291 4.37 13.34 -5.50
CA SER A 291 5.21 12.14 -5.45
C SER A 291 6.63 12.46 -5.00
N ASN A 292 7.25 13.49 -5.58
CA ASN A 292 8.61 13.91 -5.25
C ASN A 292 8.73 14.43 -3.80
N ILE A 293 7.74 15.16 -3.31
CA ILE A 293 7.70 15.66 -1.92
C ILE A 293 7.71 14.49 -0.94
N SER A 294 6.84 13.50 -1.13
CA SER A 294 6.80 12.31 -0.28
C SER A 294 8.11 11.54 -0.33
N PHE A 295 8.65 11.34 -1.51
CA PHE A 295 9.93 10.67 -1.73
C PHE A 295 11.06 11.36 -0.97
N TRP A 296 11.27 12.66 -1.20
CA TRP A 296 12.38 13.38 -0.55
C TRP A 296 12.19 13.54 0.95
N ALA A 297 10.98 13.84 1.41
CA ALA A 297 10.71 14.02 2.84
C ALA A 297 10.97 12.73 3.63
N SER A 298 10.50 11.58 3.14
CA SER A 298 10.73 10.29 3.81
C SER A 298 12.21 9.92 3.83
N ASN A 299 12.92 10.09 2.70
CA ASN A 299 14.33 9.75 2.60
C ASN A 299 15.24 10.68 3.43
N ILE A 300 14.96 11.99 3.46
CA ILE A 300 15.69 12.94 4.32
C ILE A 300 15.52 12.57 5.79
N LEU A 301 14.30 12.26 6.22
CA LEU A 301 14.02 11.89 7.61
C LEU A 301 14.69 10.57 7.99
N LEU A 302 14.69 9.57 7.11
CA LEU A 302 15.44 8.33 7.33
C LEU A 302 16.95 8.57 7.46
N LEU A 303 17.52 9.42 6.60
CA LEU A 303 18.94 9.75 6.68
C LEU A 303 19.28 10.46 7.99
N VAL A 304 18.46 11.42 8.42
CA VAL A 304 18.65 12.12 9.70
C VAL A 304 18.58 11.14 10.87
N LEU A 305 17.64 10.18 10.85
CA LEU A 305 17.55 9.12 11.88
C LEU A 305 18.78 8.22 11.87
N ALA A 306 19.23 7.79 10.69
CA ALA A 306 20.38 6.90 10.54
C ALA A 306 21.68 7.53 11.02
N LEU A 307 21.85 8.84 10.82
CA LEU A 307 23.02 9.60 11.27
C LEU A 307 22.92 9.99 12.75
N SER A 308 21.72 10.10 13.31
CA SER A 308 21.53 10.31 14.75
C SER A 308 21.82 9.02 15.51
N SER A 309 22.68 9.07 16.52
CA SER A 309 23.13 7.87 17.25
C SER A 309 22.14 7.38 18.33
N SER A 310 20.98 8.00 18.45
CA SER A 310 20.01 7.76 19.53
C SER A 310 18.87 6.87 19.07
N GLY A 311 18.67 5.75 19.75
CA GLY A 311 17.51 4.87 19.58
C GLY A 311 17.70 3.58 20.39
N ASN A 312 16.60 3.01 20.85
CA ASN A 312 16.61 1.67 21.43
C ASN A 312 16.88 0.61 20.35
N ASP A 313 17.16 -0.61 20.74
CA ASP A 313 17.54 -1.66 19.81
C ASP A 313 16.43 -2.01 18.80
N ASN A 314 15.17 -1.92 19.20
CA ASN A 314 14.01 -2.14 18.30
C ASN A 314 13.92 -1.04 17.24
N SER A 315 14.11 0.22 17.62
CA SER A 315 14.09 1.32 16.65
C SER A 315 15.27 1.24 15.68
N LYS A 316 16.43 0.75 16.09
CA LYS A 316 17.58 0.52 15.21
C LYS A 316 17.29 -0.58 14.20
N LYS A 317 16.70 -1.70 14.64
CA LYS A 317 16.33 -2.82 13.77
C LYS A 317 15.35 -2.39 12.68
N LEU A 318 14.28 -1.71 13.05
CA LEU A 318 13.32 -1.17 12.09
C LEU A 318 13.98 -0.12 11.19
N MET A 319 14.83 0.77 11.72
CA MET A 319 15.54 1.78 10.92
C MET A 319 16.44 1.14 9.85
N TYR A 320 17.22 0.13 10.20
CA TYR A 320 18.07 -0.55 9.22
C TYR A 320 17.28 -1.27 8.16
N TYR A 321 16.14 -1.86 8.54
CA TYR A 321 15.22 -2.42 7.58
C TYR A 321 14.62 -1.33 6.67
N CYS A 322 14.21 -0.18 7.20
CA CYS A 322 13.74 0.95 6.40
C CYS A 322 14.80 1.44 5.41
N LEU A 323 16.07 1.52 5.81
CA LEU A 323 17.16 1.89 4.89
C LEU A 323 17.31 0.88 3.75
N LEU A 324 17.28 -0.43 4.07
CA LEU A 324 17.39 -1.50 3.09
C LEU A 324 16.23 -1.45 2.09
N ILE A 325 14.99 -1.47 2.59
CA ILE A 325 13.80 -1.51 1.74
C ILE A 325 13.65 -0.24 0.91
N SER A 326 14.00 0.93 1.48
CA SER A 326 13.97 2.20 0.76
C SER A 326 15.06 2.26 -0.31
N ALA A 327 16.26 1.75 -0.05
CA ALA A 327 17.32 1.70 -1.06
C ALA A 327 16.89 0.88 -2.28
N ILE A 328 16.29 -0.28 -2.05
CA ILE A 328 15.79 -1.16 -3.12
C ILE A 328 14.63 -0.49 -3.87
N ALA A 329 13.66 0.09 -3.15
CA ALA A 329 12.54 0.78 -3.77
C ALA A 329 12.98 2.02 -4.56
N ASN A 330 14.00 2.74 -4.08
CA ASN A 330 14.59 3.88 -4.80
C ASN A 330 15.24 3.47 -6.13
N ILE A 331 15.90 2.32 -6.18
CA ILE A 331 16.45 1.78 -7.42
C ILE A 331 15.30 1.29 -8.33
N ALA A 332 14.38 0.52 -7.76
CA ALA A 332 13.26 -0.05 -8.51
C ALA A 332 12.33 1.00 -9.13
N LYS A 333 12.20 2.20 -8.54
CA LYS A 333 11.33 3.27 -9.08
C LYS A 333 11.67 3.71 -10.50
N HIS A 334 12.88 3.42 -10.97
CA HIS A 334 13.34 3.77 -12.31
C HIS A 334 12.94 2.74 -13.38
N ILE A 335 12.50 1.54 -12.95
CA ILE A 335 11.97 0.50 -13.81
C ILE A 335 10.48 0.79 -14.08
N PRO A 336 9.93 0.48 -15.26
CA PRO A 336 8.50 0.57 -15.53
C PRO A 336 7.69 -0.08 -14.40
N SER A 337 6.64 0.59 -13.91
CA SER A 337 5.82 0.21 -12.76
C SER A 337 6.54 0.11 -11.40
N GLY A 338 7.86 0.20 -11.33
CA GLY A 338 8.65 0.03 -10.10
C GLY A 338 8.42 1.11 -9.05
N GLY A 339 7.94 2.30 -9.43
CA GLY A 339 7.58 3.37 -8.48
C GLY A 339 6.52 2.96 -7.45
N ARG A 340 5.73 1.91 -7.74
CA ARG A 340 4.74 1.35 -6.81
C ARG A 340 5.39 0.75 -5.54
N PHE A 341 6.64 0.30 -5.61
CA PHE A 341 7.35 -0.26 -4.47
C PHE A 341 7.75 0.77 -3.41
N LEU A 342 7.75 2.07 -3.75
CA LEU A 342 7.94 3.14 -2.76
C LEU A 342 6.85 3.10 -1.67
N VAL A 343 5.65 2.61 -1.97
CA VAL A 343 4.57 2.48 -0.99
C VAL A 343 4.98 1.58 0.17
N ILE A 344 5.65 0.45 -0.10
CA ILE A 344 6.15 -0.44 0.96
C ILE A 344 7.16 0.30 1.83
N ALA A 345 8.15 0.94 1.20
CA ALA A 345 9.16 1.69 1.92
C ALA A 345 8.52 2.79 2.80
N HIS A 346 7.52 3.49 2.29
CA HIS A 346 6.79 4.53 3.03
C HIS A 346 5.96 3.97 4.20
N LEU A 347 5.33 2.79 4.07
CA LEU A 347 4.57 2.18 5.17
C LEU A 347 5.45 1.90 6.39
N PHE A 348 6.66 1.37 6.17
CA PHE A 348 7.63 1.15 7.26
C PHE A 348 8.25 2.47 7.74
N SER A 349 8.65 3.34 6.82
CA SER A 349 9.34 4.59 7.16
C SER A 349 8.45 5.56 7.92
N PHE A 350 7.20 5.75 7.50
CA PHE A 350 6.28 6.61 8.24
C PHE A 350 5.91 6.02 9.60
N SER A 351 5.78 4.69 9.72
CA SER A 351 5.61 4.05 11.02
C SER A 351 6.78 4.35 11.96
N LEU A 352 8.01 4.20 11.49
CA LEU A 352 9.22 4.55 12.25
C LEU A 352 9.25 6.04 12.61
N ILE A 353 9.02 6.92 11.63
CA ILE A 353 9.03 8.38 11.83
C ILE A 353 8.01 8.79 12.90
N ILE A 354 6.79 8.26 12.85
CA ILE A 354 5.73 8.54 13.82
C ILE A 354 6.19 8.16 15.23
N TRP A 355 6.78 6.97 15.42
CA TRP A 355 7.26 6.54 16.72
C TRP A 355 8.44 7.37 17.22
N GLN A 356 9.38 7.73 16.32
CA GLN A 356 10.51 8.60 16.66
C GLN A 356 10.09 10.03 17.01
N LEU A 357 8.99 10.52 16.46
CA LEU A 357 8.41 11.81 16.85
C LEU A 357 7.83 11.82 18.26
N CYS A 358 7.41 10.65 18.77
CA CYS A 358 6.98 10.50 20.16
C CYS A 358 8.16 10.45 21.14
N GLU A 359 9.35 10.12 20.69
CA GLU A 359 10.58 10.14 21.48
C GLU A 359 11.12 11.58 21.66
N ARG A 360 12.09 11.77 22.57
CA ARG A 360 12.57 13.12 22.95
C ARG A 360 13.69 13.67 22.05
N ASN A 361 13.80 13.28 20.79
CA ASN A 361 14.82 13.80 19.88
C ASN A 361 14.41 15.14 19.28
N GLU A 362 14.77 16.24 19.92
CA GLU A 362 14.36 17.60 19.48
C GLU A 362 14.94 18.01 18.11
N ARG A 363 16.15 17.54 17.75
CA ARG A 363 16.72 17.83 16.41
C ARG A 363 15.88 17.17 15.32
N PHE A 364 15.54 15.91 15.51
CA PHE A 364 14.70 15.17 14.58
C PHE A 364 13.31 15.81 14.44
N LYS A 365 12.68 16.20 15.56
CA LYS A 365 11.37 16.88 15.57
C LYS A 365 11.39 18.18 14.77
N LYS A 366 12.47 18.98 14.85
CA LYS A 366 12.63 20.20 14.07
C LYS A 366 12.65 19.92 12.56
N VAL A 367 13.47 18.93 12.12
CA VAL A 367 13.55 18.55 10.71
C VAL A 367 12.21 17.98 10.24
N ALA A 368 11.58 17.12 11.01
CA ALA A 368 10.27 16.55 10.68
C ALA A 368 9.17 17.62 10.56
N LYS A 369 9.20 18.65 11.40
CA LYS A 369 8.29 19.79 11.30
C LYS A 369 8.47 20.56 9.98
N ILE A 370 9.71 20.74 9.53
CA ILE A 370 10.00 21.38 8.23
C ILE A 370 9.48 20.50 7.09
N CYS A 371 9.77 19.21 7.13
CA CYS A 371 9.31 18.25 6.11
C CYS A 371 7.78 18.10 6.09
N ALA A 372 7.10 18.27 7.23
CA ALA A 372 5.65 18.14 7.32
C ALA A 372 4.89 19.23 6.52
N ILE A 373 5.47 20.41 6.34
CA ILE A 373 4.82 21.51 5.62
C ILE A 373 4.53 21.14 4.16
N PRO A 374 5.53 20.77 3.34
CA PRO A 374 5.28 20.38 1.95
C PRO A 374 4.45 19.09 1.83
N LEU A 375 4.51 18.18 2.83
CA LEU A 375 3.70 16.96 2.84
C LEU A 375 2.18 17.22 2.92
N LEU A 376 1.75 18.41 3.34
CA LEU A 376 0.33 18.80 3.24
C LEU A 376 -0.17 18.80 1.78
N ILE A 377 0.69 19.15 0.83
CA ILE A 377 0.38 19.09 -0.61
C ILE A 377 0.09 17.64 -1.00
N THR A 378 0.93 16.70 -0.57
CA THR A 378 0.72 15.26 -0.81
C THR A 378 -0.62 14.78 -0.24
N ILE A 379 -0.97 15.20 0.99
CA ILE A 379 -2.26 14.85 1.61
C ILE A 379 -3.42 15.33 0.73
N VAL A 380 -3.40 16.61 0.34
CA VAL A 380 -4.48 17.20 -0.48
C VAL A 380 -4.65 16.44 -1.80
N PHE A 381 -3.55 16.17 -2.52
CA PHE A 381 -3.65 15.51 -3.82
C PHE A 381 -3.99 14.03 -3.69
N THR A 382 -3.54 13.33 -2.64
CA THR A 382 -3.93 11.94 -2.42
C THR A 382 -5.42 11.83 -2.09
N VAL A 383 -5.94 12.72 -1.25
CA VAL A 383 -7.39 12.78 -0.96
C VAL A 383 -8.17 13.12 -2.24
N ARG A 384 -7.73 14.14 -2.99
CA ARG A 384 -8.35 14.51 -4.27
C ARG A 384 -8.41 13.30 -5.24
N SER A 385 -7.33 12.54 -5.35
CA SER A 385 -7.33 11.32 -6.17
C SER A 385 -8.30 10.26 -5.66
N GLY A 386 -8.51 10.17 -4.34
CA GLY A 386 -9.52 9.28 -3.77
C GLY A 386 -10.94 9.65 -4.16
N LEU A 387 -11.23 10.95 -4.35
CA LEU A 387 -12.57 11.44 -4.75
C LEU A 387 -12.94 11.09 -6.19
N ASP A 388 -12.00 10.64 -7.01
CA ASP A 388 -12.26 10.13 -8.36
C ASP A 388 -12.92 8.71 -8.33
N TYR A 389 -12.80 7.99 -7.21
CA TYR A 389 -13.30 6.62 -7.06
C TYR A 389 -14.62 6.50 -6.32
N TYR A 390 -15.21 7.60 -5.86
CA TYR A 390 -16.42 7.59 -5.06
C TYR A 390 -17.41 8.64 -5.52
N GLY A 391 -18.69 8.24 -5.56
CA GLY A 391 -19.81 9.16 -5.72
C GLY A 391 -20.31 9.72 -4.38
N ILE A 392 -21.41 10.46 -4.43
CA ILE A 392 -22.00 11.11 -3.24
C ILE A 392 -22.49 10.10 -2.18
N SER A 393 -22.73 8.86 -2.59
CA SER A 393 -23.05 7.73 -1.72
C SER A 393 -21.98 7.47 -0.64
N MET A 394 -20.71 7.85 -0.88
CA MET A 394 -19.66 7.80 0.13
C MET A 394 -20.01 8.63 1.38
N ILE A 395 -20.65 9.78 1.20
CA ILE A 395 -20.98 10.71 2.29
C ILE A 395 -22.39 10.44 2.82
N LEU A 396 -23.37 10.26 1.94
CA LEU A 396 -24.79 10.21 2.29
C LEU A 396 -25.38 8.79 2.32
N GLY A 397 -24.68 7.79 1.75
CA GLY A 397 -25.17 6.42 1.66
C GLY A 397 -25.02 5.64 2.97
N ASN A 398 -25.69 4.50 3.01
CA ASN A 398 -25.56 3.47 4.03
C ASN A 398 -25.40 2.09 3.38
N TYR A 399 -25.18 1.04 4.18
CA TYR A 399 -24.93 -0.33 3.67
C TYR A 399 -26.07 -0.87 2.78
N PHE A 400 -27.30 -0.45 2.99
CA PHE A 400 -28.45 -0.88 2.19
C PHE A 400 -28.62 0.00 0.95
N THR A 401 -28.63 1.32 1.13
CA THR A 401 -28.84 2.24 0.00
C THR A 401 -27.61 2.33 -0.91
N GLY A 402 -26.41 2.19 -0.38
CA GLY A 402 -25.17 2.26 -1.16
C GLY A 402 -25.03 1.17 -2.21
N LEU A 403 -25.55 -0.04 -1.92
CA LEU A 403 -25.55 -1.15 -2.88
C LEU A 403 -26.65 -1.02 -3.95
N LEU A 404 -27.72 -0.27 -3.65
CA LEU A 404 -28.86 -0.06 -4.56
C LEU A 404 -28.75 1.26 -5.34
N TRP A 405 -27.86 2.13 -4.93
CA TRP A 405 -27.67 3.45 -5.54
C TRP A 405 -26.64 3.36 -6.65
N ASP A 406 -27.08 3.50 -7.87
CA ASP A 406 -26.22 3.59 -9.04
C ASP A 406 -25.55 5.00 -9.09
N ASP A 407 -24.51 5.16 -8.30
CA ASP A 407 -23.79 6.42 -8.09
C ASP A 407 -22.43 6.37 -8.84
N ASN A 408 -22.52 6.49 -10.16
CA ASN A 408 -21.36 6.40 -11.05
C ASN A 408 -20.68 7.78 -11.33
N ILE A 409 -21.16 8.85 -10.66
CA ILE A 409 -20.58 10.20 -10.83
C ILE A 409 -19.58 10.47 -9.69
N PRO A 410 -18.27 10.57 -9.99
CA PRO A 410 -17.27 10.90 -8.98
C PRO A 410 -17.56 12.23 -8.26
N ILE A 411 -17.35 12.27 -6.94
CA ILE A 411 -17.53 13.49 -6.11
C ILE A 411 -16.77 14.69 -6.69
N ILE A 412 -15.59 14.45 -7.25
CA ILE A 412 -14.75 15.50 -7.81
C ILE A 412 -15.48 16.29 -8.93
N ASN A 413 -16.42 15.66 -9.63
CA ASN A 413 -17.19 16.33 -10.69
C ASN A 413 -18.24 17.31 -10.16
N TYR A 414 -18.61 17.21 -8.89
CA TYR A 414 -19.50 18.17 -8.22
C TYR A 414 -18.73 19.37 -7.64
N ILE A 415 -17.39 19.30 -7.57
CA ILE A 415 -16.52 20.33 -6.98
C ILE A 415 -15.86 21.17 -8.08
N LYS A 416 -15.76 20.66 -9.30
CA LYS A 416 -15.30 21.39 -10.49
C LYS A 416 -16.37 22.34 -11.01
#